data_f6bbb3dd21245a68dfc939930c0143dc
#
_entry.id   f6bbb3dd21245a68dfc939930c0143dc
#
_cell.length_a   1.000
_cell.length_b   1.000
_cell.length_c   1.000
_cell.angle_alpha   90.00
_cell.angle_beta   90.00
_cell.angle_gamma   90.00
#
_symmetry.space_group_name_H-M   'P 1'
#
loop_
_entity.id
_entity.type
_entity.pdbx_description
1 polymer ?
#
loop_
_entity_poly.entity_id
_entity_poly.type
_entity_poly.pdbx_seq_one_letter_code
_entity_poly.pdbx_strand_id
1 'polypeptide(L)'
;MPFHQKLGEWFRRLLKRAAQRWQLALLLTVLSLGLAAEGPPPAKLDTRVARVLAGERFDFTGWEVGALLSKLAHSLVAPQRYMDESARHDFFLDYLGVVSDIQRLEWEIHRVYTDLEVEEPEAETVELRTHLAELRAEEEARQLLAEAILEEQTACILVDEGFGTLGQEFPPVGVHFTPLPLLLVISPRDHIENIFSLGLRHGLDVAQREGIEQQVDTRLDVSSLVTGIGGMAAYPAMLLESSSLNWVADVTAHEWTHHYLTPQPLGWNYGAAPETRTINETVASIVGKEAGRKMVARYYPELLPPEPAPEEPEGEPSSSEPPAFDFRIEMRETRIRVDELLAQGRIEEAESYMEERRREFVAQGYHIRKLNQAYFAFHGAYADAPGAAGADPIGPAVQELRARSPDLRTFVAQVARVTTLAELQVLLEE
;
A
#
# COMPACT_ATOMS: atom_id res chain seq x y z
N MET A 1 -13.64 -60.31 8.59
CA MET A 1 -13.48 -59.08 7.77
C MET A 1 -12.72 -59.47 6.52
N PRO A 2 -13.24 -59.18 5.31
CA PRO A 2 -12.59 -59.59 4.07
C PRO A 2 -11.28 -58.79 3.85
N PHE A 3 -10.30 -59.47 3.32
CA PHE A 3 -8.92 -59.00 3.05
C PHE A 3 -8.87 -57.63 2.38
N HIS A 4 -9.82 -57.31 1.49
CA HIS A 4 -9.94 -56.04 0.79
C HIS A 4 -10.21 -54.82 1.71
N GLN A 5 -10.89 -54.98 2.83
CA GLN A 5 -11.14 -53.89 3.77
C GLN A 5 -9.87 -53.50 4.56
N LYS A 6 -9.07 -54.50 4.96
CA LYS A 6 -7.79 -54.24 5.64
C LYS A 6 -6.76 -53.57 4.74
N LEU A 7 -6.75 -53.91 3.44
CA LEU A 7 -5.87 -53.29 2.44
C LEU A 7 -6.23 -51.83 2.20
N GLY A 8 -7.54 -51.51 2.14
CA GLY A 8 -8.03 -50.13 1.95
C GLY A 8 -7.76 -49.23 3.17
N GLU A 9 -7.84 -49.79 4.39
CA GLU A 9 -7.50 -49.03 5.62
C GLU A 9 -5.99 -48.83 5.74
N TRP A 10 -5.18 -49.81 5.37
CA TRP A 10 -3.72 -49.69 5.35
C TRP A 10 -3.26 -48.61 4.34
N PHE A 11 -3.84 -48.63 3.13
CA PHE A 11 -3.54 -47.64 2.07
C PHE A 11 -3.94 -46.20 2.50
N ARG A 12 -5.12 -46.03 3.14
CA ARG A 12 -5.56 -44.74 3.69
C ARG A 12 -4.64 -44.25 4.82
N ARG A 13 -4.15 -45.13 5.69
CA ARG A 13 -3.16 -44.74 6.73
C ARG A 13 -1.81 -44.40 6.13
N LEU A 14 -1.39 -45.05 5.06
CA LEU A 14 -0.15 -44.75 4.34
C LEU A 14 -0.23 -43.38 3.64
N LEU A 15 -1.34 -43.10 2.97
CA LEU A 15 -1.59 -41.80 2.33
C LEU A 15 -1.67 -40.63 3.36
N LYS A 16 -2.34 -40.83 4.51
CA LYS A 16 -2.35 -39.84 5.59
C LYS A 16 -0.95 -39.58 6.15
N ARG A 17 -0.16 -40.62 6.36
CA ARG A 17 1.24 -40.48 6.83
C ARG A 17 2.14 -39.83 5.78
N ALA A 18 1.94 -40.11 4.51
CA ALA A 18 2.64 -39.44 3.43
C ALA A 18 2.26 -37.95 3.35
N ALA A 19 0.98 -37.63 3.41
CA ALA A 19 0.49 -36.26 3.45
C ALA A 19 1.03 -35.47 4.66
N GLN A 20 1.02 -36.07 5.85
CA GLN A 20 1.59 -35.43 7.05
C GLN A 20 3.11 -35.22 6.93
N ARG A 21 3.85 -36.14 6.32
CA ARG A 21 5.29 -35.98 6.09
C ARG A 21 5.59 -34.94 5.04
N TRP A 22 4.77 -34.81 4.00
CA TRP A 22 4.89 -33.74 3.02
C TRP A 22 4.57 -32.35 3.61
N GLN A 23 3.55 -32.26 4.45
CA GLN A 23 3.23 -31.02 5.18
C GLN A 23 4.36 -30.62 6.14
N LEU A 24 4.92 -31.61 6.87
CA LEU A 24 6.07 -31.36 7.75
C LEU A 24 7.32 -30.98 6.94
N ALA A 25 7.58 -31.63 5.82
CA ALA A 25 8.69 -31.28 4.93
C ALA A 25 8.52 -29.88 4.33
N LEU A 26 7.30 -29.50 3.92
CA LEU A 26 6.98 -28.16 3.43
C LEU A 26 7.20 -27.13 4.53
N LEU A 27 6.68 -27.39 5.74
CA LEU A 27 6.87 -26.51 6.90
C LEU A 27 8.35 -26.32 7.25
N LEU A 28 9.12 -27.44 7.26
CA LEU A 28 10.57 -27.40 7.52
C LEU A 28 11.34 -26.70 6.39
N THR A 29 10.87 -26.81 5.14
CA THR A 29 11.47 -26.10 4.00
C THR A 29 11.19 -24.62 4.09
N VAL A 30 9.96 -24.19 4.41
CA VAL A 30 9.60 -22.79 4.64
C VAL A 30 10.37 -22.25 5.86
N LEU A 31 10.44 -23.00 6.95
CA LEU A 31 11.22 -22.62 8.14
C LEU A 31 12.72 -22.54 7.83
N SER A 32 13.27 -23.47 7.04
CA SER A 32 14.69 -23.45 6.67
C SER A 32 15.01 -22.36 5.65
N LEU A 33 14.08 -22.00 4.76
CA LEU A 33 14.20 -20.83 3.88
C LEU A 33 14.12 -19.52 4.69
N GLY A 34 13.26 -19.46 5.70
CA GLY A 34 13.21 -18.34 6.66
C GLY A 34 14.47 -18.22 7.52
N LEU A 35 15.03 -19.35 7.96
CA LEU A 35 16.27 -19.40 8.75
C LEU A 35 17.55 -19.27 7.89
N ALA A 36 17.51 -19.67 6.61
CA ALA A 36 18.63 -19.48 5.67
C ALA A 36 18.79 -18.02 5.20
N ALA A 37 17.88 -17.13 5.60
CA ALA A 37 18.03 -15.68 5.44
C ALA A 37 19.07 -15.08 6.42
N GLU A 38 19.90 -15.88 7.07
CA GLU A 38 21.01 -15.38 7.87
C GLU A 38 22.14 -14.83 6.99
N GLY A 39 22.12 -13.51 6.90
CA GLY A 39 23.31 -12.68 6.66
C GLY A 39 23.84 -12.65 5.21
N PRO A 40 23.37 -11.68 4.40
CA PRO A 40 24.12 -11.29 3.23
C PRO A 40 25.54 -10.81 3.62
N PRO A 41 26.51 -10.94 2.75
CA PRO A 41 27.89 -10.54 3.04
C PRO A 41 27.96 -9.06 3.47
N PRO A 42 28.87 -8.68 4.39
CA PRO A 42 28.91 -7.37 5.04
C PRO A 42 29.12 -6.13 4.12
N ALA A 43 29.23 -6.36 2.81
CA ALA A 43 29.41 -5.32 1.80
C ALA A 43 28.08 -4.83 1.18
N LYS A 44 26.96 -5.53 1.35
CA LYS A 44 25.68 -5.14 0.73
C LYS A 44 24.99 -4.03 1.54
N LEU A 45 24.28 -3.13 0.81
CA LEU A 45 23.55 -1.99 1.38
C LEU A 45 22.59 -2.42 2.49
N ASP A 46 21.83 -3.48 2.26
CA ASP A 46 20.89 -4.08 3.20
C ASP A 46 21.51 -4.41 4.56
N THR A 47 22.72 -5.01 4.57
CA THR A 47 23.45 -5.32 5.82
C THR A 47 23.95 -4.07 6.52
N ARG A 48 24.38 -3.07 5.75
CA ARG A 48 24.85 -1.78 6.30
C ARG A 48 23.70 -1.04 6.96
N VAL A 49 22.54 -0.95 6.28
CA VAL A 49 21.31 -0.34 6.81
C VAL A 49 20.78 -1.11 8.01
N ALA A 50 20.68 -2.44 7.92
CA ALA A 50 20.22 -3.29 9.02
C ALA A 50 21.05 -3.13 10.30
N ARG A 51 22.37 -2.90 10.18
CA ARG A 51 23.27 -2.67 11.33
C ARG A 51 23.03 -1.30 11.98
N VAL A 52 22.66 -0.29 11.18
CA VAL A 52 22.32 1.05 11.69
C VAL A 52 21.00 1.03 12.43
N LEU A 53 20.05 0.17 12.00
CA LEU A 53 18.64 0.21 12.40
C LEU A 53 18.15 -1.07 13.11
N ALA A 54 19.07 -1.84 13.73
CA ALA A 54 18.75 -3.18 14.28
C ALA A 54 17.58 -3.21 15.31
N GLY A 55 17.30 -2.10 16.00
CA GLY A 55 16.21 -1.99 16.98
C GLY A 55 14.91 -1.38 16.46
N GLU A 56 14.90 -0.88 15.23
CA GLU A 56 13.77 -0.11 14.68
C GLU A 56 12.98 -0.87 13.59
N ARG A 57 13.34 -2.11 13.31
CA ARG A 57 12.71 -2.92 12.27
C ARG A 57 11.31 -3.40 12.70
N PHE A 58 10.39 -3.43 11.76
CA PHE A 58 9.09 -4.03 11.95
C PHE A 58 9.20 -5.57 11.97
N ASP A 59 8.52 -6.21 12.93
CA ASP A 59 8.44 -7.69 13.00
C ASP A 59 7.32 -8.21 12.10
N PHE A 60 7.63 -8.34 10.83
CA PHE A 60 6.73 -8.88 9.82
C PHE A 60 6.25 -10.30 10.14
N THR A 61 7.17 -11.17 10.57
CA THR A 61 6.86 -12.58 10.79
C THR A 61 5.88 -12.76 11.93
N GLY A 62 6.10 -12.04 13.04
CA GLY A 62 5.19 -12.08 14.18
C GLY A 62 3.81 -11.57 13.83
N TRP A 63 3.74 -10.47 13.09
CA TRP A 63 2.49 -9.87 12.64
C TRP A 63 1.73 -10.82 11.69
N GLU A 64 2.37 -11.34 10.64
CA GLU A 64 1.74 -12.18 9.61
C GLU A 64 1.15 -13.46 10.20
N VAL A 65 1.89 -14.12 11.10
CA VAL A 65 1.37 -15.31 11.80
C VAL A 65 0.14 -14.98 12.65
N GLY A 66 0.17 -13.85 13.37
CA GLY A 66 -0.97 -13.38 14.16
C GLY A 66 -2.20 -13.10 13.30
N ALA A 67 -2.04 -12.34 12.21
CA ALA A 67 -3.10 -12.00 11.28
C ALA A 67 -3.72 -13.25 10.62
N LEU A 68 -2.90 -14.19 10.15
CA LEU A 68 -3.38 -15.44 9.56
C LEU A 68 -4.16 -16.30 10.55
N LEU A 69 -3.73 -16.40 11.81
CA LEU A 69 -4.45 -17.14 12.85
C LEU A 69 -5.79 -16.50 13.17
N SER A 70 -5.88 -15.19 13.26
CA SER A 70 -7.13 -14.45 13.48
C SER A 70 -8.11 -14.64 12.31
N LYS A 71 -7.64 -14.55 11.07
CA LYS A 71 -8.45 -14.81 9.86
C LYS A 71 -8.94 -16.26 9.80
N LEU A 72 -8.07 -17.22 10.10
CA LEU A 72 -8.45 -18.62 10.15
C LEU A 72 -9.53 -18.88 11.22
N ALA A 73 -9.39 -18.35 12.42
CA ALA A 73 -10.37 -18.47 13.48
C ALA A 73 -11.72 -17.88 13.06
N HIS A 74 -11.74 -16.67 12.46
CA HIS A 74 -12.96 -16.04 11.96
C HIS A 74 -13.61 -16.85 10.84
N SER A 75 -12.83 -17.40 9.90
CA SER A 75 -13.34 -18.17 8.77
C SER A 75 -14.08 -19.46 9.17
N LEU A 76 -13.79 -20.01 10.36
CA LEU A 76 -14.51 -21.17 10.90
C LEU A 76 -15.94 -20.86 11.30
N VAL A 77 -16.22 -19.62 11.71
CA VAL A 77 -17.54 -19.13 12.09
C VAL A 77 -18.24 -18.47 10.92
N ALA A 78 -17.53 -17.61 10.19
CA ALA A 78 -17.93 -16.87 9.00
C ALA A 78 -19.33 -16.24 9.12
N PRO A 79 -19.57 -15.38 10.12
CA PRO A 79 -20.91 -14.87 10.44
C PRO A 79 -21.51 -14.04 9.31
N GLN A 80 -20.69 -13.38 8.48
CA GLN A 80 -21.14 -12.62 7.30
C GLN A 80 -21.95 -13.47 6.32
N ARG A 81 -21.74 -14.79 6.26
CA ARG A 81 -22.49 -15.70 5.37
C ARG A 81 -23.96 -15.87 5.75
N TYR A 82 -24.31 -15.52 6.97
CA TYR A 82 -25.68 -15.58 7.50
C TYR A 82 -26.38 -14.22 7.48
N MET A 83 -25.67 -13.16 7.05
CA MET A 83 -26.21 -11.81 6.90
C MET A 83 -26.70 -11.62 5.46
N ASP A 84 -27.84 -10.95 5.30
CA ASP A 84 -28.23 -10.42 4.00
C ASP A 84 -27.38 -9.17 3.65
N GLU A 85 -27.48 -8.70 2.40
CA GLU A 85 -26.65 -7.61 1.94
C GLU A 85 -26.96 -6.29 2.66
N SER A 86 -28.22 -6.04 3.03
CA SER A 86 -28.57 -4.84 3.81
C SER A 86 -27.94 -4.86 5.20
N ALA A 87 -27.93 -6.01 5.86
CA ALA A 87 -27.30 -6.15 7.17
C ALA A 87 -25.77 -6.00 7.08
N ARG A 88 -25.14 -6.47 6.01
CA ARG A 88 -23.71 -6.27 5.75
C ARG A 88 -23.39 -4.80 5.52
N HIS A 89 -24.19 -4.14 4.67
CA HIS A 89 -24.10 -2.72 4.40
C HIS A 89 -24.17 -1.89 5.68
N ASP A 90 -25.24 -2.07 6.47
CA ASP A 90 -25.45 -1.31 7.69
C ASP A 90 -24.33 -1.56 8.71
N PHE A 91 -23.93 -2.83 8.89
CA PHE A 91 -22.83 -3.19 9.78
C PHE A 91 -21.50 -2.53 9.39
N PHE A 92 -21.18 -2.51 8.11
CA PHE A 92 -19.92 -1.93 7.63
C PHE A 92 -19.91 -0.40 7.76
N LEU A 93 -21.03 0.27 7.49
CA LEU A 93 -21.16 1.71 7.72
C LEU A 93 -21.08 2.07 9.21
N ASP A 94 -21.71 1.28 10.08
CA ASP A 94 -21.58 1.45 11.53
C ASP A 94 -20.13 1.28 12.00
N TYR A 95 -19.40 0.29 11.45
CA TYR A 95 -17.98 0.11 11.73
C TYR A 95 -17.16 1.34 11.31
N LEU A 96 -17.35 1.85 10.08
CA LEU A 96 -16.69 3.07 9.62
C LEU A 96 -17.06 4.30 10.47
N GLY A 97 -18.28 4.34 11.01
CA GLY A 97 -18.71 5.35 11.98
C GLY A 97 -17.87 5.31 13.25
N VAL A 98 -17.65 4.12 13.83
CA VAL A 98 -16.77 3.92 14.99
C VAL A 98 -15.35 4.38 14.69
N VAL A 99 -14.80 4.00 13.53
CA VAL A 99 -13.47 4.45 13.08
C VAL A 99 -13.40 5.98 12.96
N SER A 100 -14.44 6.61 12.41
CA SER A 100 -14.52 8.08 12.31
C SER A 100 -14.52 8.75 13.68
N ASP A 101 -15.26 8.20 14.64
CA ASP A 101 -15.30 8.72 16.00
C ASP A 101 -13.95 8.57 16.72
N ILE A 102 -13.26 7.44 16.52
CA ILE A 102 -11.89 7.23 17.00
C ILE A 102 -10.95 8.29 16.45
N GLN A 103 -10.93 8.49 15.13
CA GLN A 103 -10.07 9.47 14.48
C GLN A 103 -10.37 10.90 14.97
N ARG A 104 -11.64 11.23 15.19
CA ARG A 104 -12.05 12.52 15.75
C ARG A 104 -11.55 12.71 17.18
N LEU A 105 -11.70 11.71 18.04
CA LEU A 105 -11.23 11.78 19.43
C LEU A 105 -9.69 11.86 19.52
N GLU A 106 -8.99 11.11 18.69
CA GLU A 106 -7.52 11.19 18.61
C GLU A 106 -7.06 12.58 18.20
N TRP A 107 -7.75 13.21 17.25
CA TRP A 107 -7.49 14.59 16.86
C TRP A 107 -7.82 15.59 17.99
N GLU A 108 -8.94 15.41 18.69
CA GLU A 108 -9.32 16.26 19.85
C GLU A 108 -8.27 16.16 20.98
N ILE A 109 -7.85 14.95 21.31
CA ILE A 109 -6.78 14.73 22.30
C ILE A 109 -5.49 15.40 21.82
N HIS A 110 -5.09 15.18 20.57
CA HIS A 110 -3.89 15.83 20.01
C HIS A 110 -3.97 17.34 20.10
N ARG A 111 -5.12 17.94 19.83
CA ARG A 111 -5.33 19.37 19.94
C ARG A 111 -5.11 19.90 21.35
N VAL A 112 -5.60 19.18 22.37
CA VAL A 112 -5.37 19.57 23.79
C VAL A 112 -3.89 19.52 24.13
N TYR A 113 -3.15 18.51 23.67
CA TYR A 113 -1.69 18.40 23.91
C TYR A 113 -0.87 19.45 23.13
N THR A 114 -1.41 20.04 22.11
CA THR A 114 -0.73 21.07 21.29
C THR A 114 -1.16 22.49 21.65
N ASP A 115 -2.14 22.65 22.53
CA ASP A 115 -2.59 23.96 23.03
C ASP A 115 -1.66 24.43 24.14
N LEU A 116 -0.97 25.56 23.91
CA LEU A 116 -0.03 26.15 24.86
C LEU A 116 -0.69 26.78 26.10
N GLU A 117 -2.02 26.95 26.08
CA GLU A 117 -2.78 27.47 27.22
C GLU A 117 -3.17 26.36 28.21
N VAL A 118 -3.04 25.09 27.84
CA VAL A 118 -3.37 23.93 28.67
C VAL A 118 -2.16 23.52 29.49
N GLU A 119 -2.26 23.71 30.82
CA GLU A 119 -1.17 23.39 31.75
C GLU A 119 -1.06 21.89 32.07
N GLU A 120 -2.20 21.16 32.13
CA GLU A 120 -2.26 19.73 32.49
C GLU A 120 -3.03 18.92 31.44
N PRO A 121 -2.51 18.73 30.22
CA PRO A 121 -3.23 18.05 29.13
C PRO A 121 -3.58 16.59 29.47
N GLU A 122 -2.78 15.94 30.30
CA GLU A 122 -3.09 14.58 30.76
C GLU A 122 -4.37 14.53 31.61
N ALA A 123 -4.58 15.51 32.48
CA ALA A 123 -5.76 15.59 33.33
C ALA A 123 -7.00 15.96 32.51
N GLU A 124 -6.86 16.93 31.60
CA GLU A 124 -7.97 17.40 30.76
C GLU A 124 -8.43 16.36 29.71
N THR A 125 -7.58 15.41 29.34
CA THR A 125 -7.93 14.36 28.35
C THR A 125 -8.36 13.03 28.95
N VAL A 126 -8.51 12.88 30.27
CA VAL A 126 -8.89 11.61 30.92
C VAL A 126 -10.21 11.04 30.38
N GLU A 127 -11.24 11.86 30.27
CA GLU A 127 -12.56 11.43 29.77
C GLU A 127 -12.48 11.06 28.29
N LEU A 128 -11.80 11.86 27.46
CA LEU A 128 -11.60 11.58 26.05
C LEU A 128 -10.84 10.26 25.83
N ARG A 129 -9.78 10.04 26.60
CA ARG A 129 -9.00 8.77 26.54
C ARG A 129 -9.78 7.57 27.02
N THR A 130 -10.65 7.75 28.01
CA THR A 130 -11.53 6.66 28.47
C THR A 130 -12.52 6.28 27.39
N HIS A 131 -13.18 7.27 26.77
CA HIS A 131 -14.10 7.04 25.67
C HIS A 131 -13.40 6.47 24.43
N LEU A 132 -12.19 6.95 24.11
CA LEU A 132 -11.37 6.38 23.04
C LEU A 132 -11.07 4.90 23.27
N ALA A 133 -10.75 4.51 24.52
CA ALA A 133 -10.49 3.11 24.85
C ALA A 133 -11.76 2.23 24.70
N GLU A 134 -12.95 2.75 25.00
CA GLU A 134 -14.22 2.06 24.77
C GLU A 134 -14.48 1.84 23.27
N LEU A 135 -14.29 2.89 22.44
CA LEU A 135 -14.46 2.79 20.99
C LEU A 135 -13.42 1.84 20.35
N ARG A 136 -12.18 1.85 20.83
CA ARG A 136 -11.16 0.90 20.36
C ARG A 136 -11.52 -0.56 20.68
N ALA A 137 -12.11 -0.82 21.85
CA ALA A 137 -12.58 -2.17 22.20
C ALA A 137 -13.78 -2.59 21.33
N GLU A 138 -14.67 -1.65 20.99
CA GLU A 138 -15.78 -1.89 20.07
C GLU A 138 -15.29 -2.15 18.64
N GLU A 139 -14.37 -1.36 18.16
CA GLU A 139 -13.73 -1.51 16.85
C GLU A 139 -13.05 -2.89 16.74
N GLU A 140 -12.19 -3.27 17.69
CA GLU A 140 -11.50 -4.56 17.72
C GLU A 140 -12.49 -5.75 17.68
N ALA A 141 -13.61 -5.65 18.41
CA ALA A 141 -14.64 -6.69 18.41
C ALA A 141 -15.36 -6.85 17.06
N ARG A 142 -15.42 -5.80 16.23
CA ARG A 142 -16.13 -5.76 14.95
C ARG A 142 -15.21 -5.93 13.74
N GLN A 143 -13.92 -5.66 13.88
CA GLN A 143 -12.94 -5.56 12.81
C GLN A 143 -12.95 -6.77 11.87
N LEU A 144 -12.80 -7.99 12.38
CA LEU A 144 -12.73 -9.19 11.57
C LEU A 144 -13.99 -9.44 10.72
N LEU A 145 -15.16 -9.05 11.21
CA LEU A 145 -16.40 -9.14 10.45
C LEU A 145 -16.47 -8.05 9.38
N ALA A 146 -16.04 -6.82 9.68
CA ALA A 146 -15.95 -5.74 8.72
C ALA A 146 -14.98 -6.08 7.58
N GLU A 147 -13.79 -6.60 7.91
CA GLU A 147 -12.81 -7.09 6.94
C GLU A 147 -13.40 -8.19 6.04
N ALA A 148 -14.09 -9.17 6.60
CA ALA A 148 -14.69 -10.25 5.84
C ALA A 148 -15.80 -9.79 4.88
N ILE A 149 -16.59 -8.78 5.27
CA ILE A 149 -17.58 -8.14 4.39
C ILE A 149 -16.86 -7.43 3.23
N LEU A 150 -15.85 -6.63 3.51
CA LEU A 150 -15.05 -5.92 2.51
C LEU A 150 -14.39 -6.90 1.53
N GLU A 151 -13.80 -7.98 2.04
CA GLU A 151 -13.18 -9.04 1.24
C GLU A 151 -14.18 -9.68 0.27
N GLU A 152 -15.36 -10.10 0.76
CA GLU A 152 -16.39 -10.73 -0.07
C GLU A 152 -16.95 -9.77 -1.13
N GLN A 153 -17.20 -8.51 -0.77
CA GLN A 153 -17.71 -7.51 -1.71
C GLN A 153 -16.68 -7.16 -2.79
N THR A 154 -15.41 -6.99 -2.42
CA THR A 154 -14.32 -6.76 -3.38
C THR A 154 -14.13 -7.98 -4.28
N ALA A 155 -14.14 -9.20 -3.72
CA ALA A 155 -14.04 -10.45 -4.46
C ALA A 155 -15.14 -10.58 -5.53
N CYS A 156 -16.40 -10.23 -5.19
CA CYS A 156 -17.50 -10.23 -6.16
C CYS A 156 -17.23 -9.31 -7.35
N ILE A 157 -16.71 -8.11 -7.11
CA ILE A 157 -16.34 -7.18 -8.19
C ILE A 157 -15.23 -7.77 -9.07
N LEU A 158 -14.17 -8.32 -8.46
CA LEU A 158 -13.05 -8.91 -9.18
C LEU A 158 -13.48 -10.12 -10.05
N VAL A 159 -14.40 -10.95 -9.55
CA VAL A 159 -14.99 -12.04 -10.32
C VAL A 159 -15.76 -11.51 -11.53
N ASP A 160 -16.57 -10.46 -11.35
CA ASP A 160 -17.34 -9.84 -12.44
C ASP A 160 -16.42 -9.15 -13.47
N GLU A 161 -15.27 -8.62 -13.03
CA GLU A 161 -14.22 -8.09 -13.91
C GLU A 161 -13.40 -9.18 -14.61
N GLY A 162 -13.75 -10.46 -14.44
CA GLY A 162 -13.13 -11.58 -15.15
C GLY A 162 -11.90 -12.18 -14.49
N PHE A 163 -11.56 -11.80 -13.25
CA PHE A 163 -10.45 -12.40 -12.49
C PHE A 163 -10.84 -13.72 -11.80
N GLY A 164 -12.09 -14.16 -11.98
CA GLY A 164 -12.59 -15.40 -11.41
C GLY A 164 -12.07 -16.65 -12.10
N THR A 165 -11.75 -17.66 -11.30
CA THR A 165 -11.47 -19.03 -11.75
C THR A 165 -12.45 -19.98 -11.05
N LEU A 166 -13.26 -20.74 -11.79
CA LEU A 166 -14.32 -21.58 -11.24
C LEU A 166 -15.34 -20.82 -10.36
N GLY A 167 -15.59 -19.53 -10.67
CA GLY A 167 -16.52 -18.68 -9.93
C GLY A 167 -15.97 -18.09 -8.63
N GLN A 168 -14.68 -18.17 -8.40
CA GLN A 168 -14.00 -17.53 -7.28
C GLN A 168 -12.79 -16.74 -7.78
N GLU A 169 -12.48 -15.64 -7.15
CA GLU A 169 -11.26 -14.88 -7.41
C GLU A 169 -10.02 -15.68 -6.99
N PHE A 170 -8.92 -15.43 -7.67
CA PHE A 170 -7.64 -16.03 -7.31
C PHE A 170 -6.49 -15.06 -7.61
N PRO A 171 -5.63 -14.77 -6.62
CA PRO A 171 -5.65 -15.23 -5.21
C PRO A 171 -6.88 -14.67 -4.45
N PRO A 172 -7.28 -15.29 -3.32
CA PRO A 172 -8.37 -14.77 -2.50
C PRO A 172 -8.06 -13.35 -2.02
N VAL A 173 -9.08 -12.48 -1.95
CA VAL A 173 -8.95 -11.20 -1.28
C VAL A 173 -8.76 -11.45 0.21
N GLY A 174 -7.71 -10.89 0.77
CA GLY A 174 -7.42 -10.99 2.21
C GLY A 174 -6.79 -9.69 2.68
N VAL A 175 -7.45 -9.02 3.64
CA VAL A 175 -6.98 -7.76 4.22
C VAL A 175 -7.02 -7.81 5.74
N HIS A 176 -6.17 -7.02 6.40
CA HIS A 176 -6.19 -6.86 7.85
C HIS A 176 -5.91 -5.41 8.21
N PHE A 177 -6.87 -4.76 8.87
CA PHE A 177 -6.70 -3.41 9.38
C PHE A 177 -5.69 -3.42 10.53
N THR A 178 -4.67 -2.60 10.43
CA THR A 178 -3.56 -2.61 11.38
C THR A 178 -2.75 -1.32 11.29
N PRO A 179 -2.11 -0.88 12.38
CA PRO A 179 -1.08 0.14 12.27
C PRO A 179 0.04 -0.33 11.34
N LEU A 180 0.27 0.43 10.27
CA LEU A 180 1.28 0.07 9.27
C LEU A 180 2.69 0.39 9.74
N PRO A 181 3.70 -0.38 9.30
CA PRO A 181 5.08 0.01 9.46
C PRO A 181 5.34 1.35 8.75
N LEU A 182 6.29 2.11 9.25
CA LEU A 182 6.87 3.19 8.47
C LEU A 182 7.86 2.60 7.47
N LEU A 183 7.97 3.21 6.30
CA LEU A 183 8.90 2.77 5.29
C LEU A 183 10.10 3.71 5.23
N LEU A 184 11.30 3.19 5.48
CA LEU A 184 12.54 3.86 5.12
C LEU A 184 12.80 3.59 3.64
N VAL A 185 12.88 4.64 2.84
CA VAL A 185 13.23 4.60 1.41
C VAL A 185 14.61 5.23 1.24
N ILE A 186 15.48 4.59 0.46
CA ILE A 186 16.82 5.07 0.18
C ILE A 186 17.01 5.26 -1.33
N SER A 187 17.53 6.42 -1.70
CA SER A 187 17.89 6.80 -3.06
C SER A 187 19.34 7.29 -3.11
N PRO A 188 20.08 7.07 -4.18
CA PRO A 188 21.34 7.77 -4.41
C PRO A 188 21.13 9.29 -4.44
N ARG A 189 22.19 10.06 -4.21
CA ARG A 189 22.10 11.54 -4.25
C ARG A 189 22.20 12.09 -5.68
N ASP A 190 22.88 11.37 -6.57
CA ASP A 190 23.19 11.80 -7.94
C ASP A 190 22.08 11.47 -8.96
N HIS A 191 21.11 10.64 -8.59
CA HIS A 191 19.92 10.35 -9.38
C HIS A 191 18.76 9.86 -8.51
N ILE A 192 17.55 9.83 -9.05
CA ILE A 192 16.34 9.45 -8.33
C ILE A 192 16.00 7.99 -8.62
N GLU A 193 16.26 7.12 -7.65
CA GLU A 193 15.98 5.69 -7.70
C GLU A 193 15.72 5.12 -6.30
N ASN A 194 14.71 4.30 -6.15
CA ASN A 194 14.54 3.53 -4.92
C ASN A 194 15.43 2.28 -4.95
N ILE A 195 16.63 2.40 -4.40
CA ILE A 195 17.61 1.29 -4.35
C ILE A 195 17.41 0.36 -3.16
N PHE A 196 16.67 0.79 -2.14
CA PHE A 196 16.39 -0.01 -0.95
C PHE A 196 15.21 0.54 -0.17
N SER A 197 14.36 -0.36 0.34
CA SER A 197 13.29 -0.02 1.27
C SER A 197 13.27 -0.98 2.45
N LEU A 198 12.96 -0.45 3.65
CA LEU A 198 12.91 -1.23 4.89
C LEU A 198 11.71 -0.81 5.74
N GLY A 199 10.90 -1.77 6.18
CA GLY A 199 9.84 -1.55 7.15
C GLY A 199 10.40 -1.29 8.56
N LEU A 200 10.03 -0.15 9.13
CA LEU A 200 10.35 0.26 10.49
C LEU A 200 9.10 0.14 11.37
N ARG A 201 9.30 -0.04 12.68
CA ARG A 201 8.17 -0.07 13.63
C ARG A 201 7.29 1.17 13.47
N HIS A 202 6.00 1.01 13.67
CA HIS A 202 5.07 2.13 13.76
C HIS A 202 5.34 2.99 15.01
N GLY A 203 4.76 4.20 15.05
CA GLY A 203 4.82 5.08 16.22
C GLY A 203 6.15 5.83 16.43
N LEU A 204 7.04 5.86 15.41
CA LEU A 204 8.19 6.76 15.43
C LEU A 204 7.72 8.22 15.30
N ASP A 205 8.11 9.06 16.26
CA ASP A 205 7.89 10.49 16.19
C ASP A 205 8.78 11.18 15.12
N VAL A 206 8.54 12.47 14.88
CA VAL A 206 9.28 13.22 13.86
C VAL A 206 10.77 13.26 14.13
N ALA A 207 11.17 13.48 15.40
CA ALA A 207 12.60 13.58 15.78
C ALA A 207 13.32 12.23 15.59
N GLN A 208 12.63 11.12 15.89
CA GLN A 208 13.16 9.78 15.66
C GLN A 208 13.34 9.48 14.17
N ARG A 209 12.36 9.85 13.34
CA ARG A 209 12.45 9.70 11.87
C ARG A 209 13.61 10.51 11.29
N GLU A 210 13.76 11.77 11.69
CA GLU A 210 14.87 12.62 11.27
C GLU A 210 16.22 12.09 11.76
N GLY A 211 16.30 11.58 12.98
CA GLY A 211 17.50 10.95 13.51
C GLY A 211 17.94 9.70 12.73
N ILE A 212 16.98 8.87 12.31
CA ILE A 212 17.21 7.70 11.45
C ILE A 212 17.74 8.15 10.08
N GLU A 213 17.04 9.08 9.44
CA GLU A 213 17.41 9.60 8.13
C GLU A 213 18.82 10.21 8.16
N GLN A 214 19.10 11.07 9.12
CA GLN A 214 20.41 11.70 9.26
C GLN A 214 21.54 10.67 9.44
N GLN A 215 21.30 9.61 10.23
CA GLN A 215 22.27 8.54 10.41
C GLN A 215 22.53 7.76 9.12
N VAL A 216 21.46 7.46 8.37
CA VAL A 216 21.54 6.74 7.08
C VAL A 216 22.24 7.61 6.05
N ASP A 217 21.78 8.84 5.86
CA ASP A 217 22.31 9.80 4.89
C ASP A 217 23.81 10.03 5.10
N THR A 218 24.22 10.31 6.35
CA THR A 218 25.63 10.62 6.67
C THR A 218 26.55 9.39 6.55
N ARG A 219 26.10 8.20 6.97
CA ARG A 219 26.95 7.00 6.98
C ARG A 219 27.09 6.33 5.63
N LEU A 220 26.09 6.51 4.76
CA LEU A 220 26.00 5.79 3.51
C LEU A 220 26.17 6.70 2.28
N ASP A 221 26.20 8.03 2.47
CA ASP A 221 26.22 9.07 1.42
C ASP A 221 25.06 8.87 0.43
N VAL A 222 23.85 8.88 0.97
CA VAL A 222 22.60 8.68 0.24
C VAL A 222 21.56 9.71 0.63
N SER A 223 20.43 9.72 -0.05
CA SER A 223 19.22 10.44 0.32
C SER A 223 18.20 9.44 0.86
N SER A 224 17.68 9.67 2.06
CA SER A 224 16.68 8.79 2.65
C SER A 224 15.44 9.52 3.13
N LEU A 225 14.32 8.80 3.22
CA LEU A 225 13.05 9.28 3.73
C LEU A 225 12.36 8.19 4.54
N VAL A 226 11.91 8.54 5.75
CA VAL A 226 10.99 7.70 6.54
C VAL A 226 9.57 8.24 6.36
N THR A 227 8.72 7.47 5.71
CA THR A 227 7.35 7.87 5.35
C THR A 227 6.32 6.84 5.78
N GLY A 228 5.06 7.27 5.93
CA GLY A 228 3.92 6.37 6.05
C GLY A 228 3.53 5.77 4.71
N ILE A 229 2.84 4.64 4.76
CA ILE A 229 2.24 3.96 3.60
C ILE A 229 0.75 3.74 3.87
N GLY A 230 -0.05 3.56 2.83
CA GLY A 230 -1.50 3.32 2.95
C GLY A 230 -1.86 1.84 3.07
N GLY A 231 -1.07 0.98 2.43
CA GLY A 231 -1.20 -0.47 2.45
C GLY A 231 0.13 -1.15 2.24
N MET A 232 0.15 -2.46 2.36
CA MET A 232 1.30 -3.30 2.05
C MET A 232 0.82 -4.71 1.64
N ALA A 233 1.33 -5.19 0.52
CA ALA A 233 1.00 -6.49 -0.06
C ALA A 233 1.59 -7.69 0.70
N ALA A 234 1.43 -7.73 2.03
CA ALA A 234 1.56 -8.95 2.83
C ALA A 234 0.33 -9.84 2.56
N TYR A 235 0.26 -11.05 3.12
CA TYR A 235 -0.96 -11.84 3.03
C TYR A 235 -1.42 -12.35 4.42
N PRO A 236 -2.57 -11.87 4.94
CA PRO A 236 -3.46 -10.85 4.34
C PRO A 236 -2.76 -9.51 4.12
N ALA A 237 -3.24 -8.67 3.20
CA ALA A 237 -2.69 -7.35 2.99
C ALA A 237 -2.85 -6.50 4.26
N MET A 238 -1.81 -5.77 4.63
CA MET A 238 -1.91 -4.78 5.70
C MET A 238 -2.57 -3.53 5.15
N LEU A 239 -3.66 -3.08 5.76
CA LEU A 239 -4.33 -1.84 5.40
C LEU A 239 -4.37 -0.88 6.60
N LEU A 240 -4.07 0.40 6.33
CA LEU A 240 -4.31 1.43 7.32
C LEU A 240 -5.81 1.58 7.54
N GLU A 241 -6.23 1.60 8.80
CA GLU A 241 -7.62 1.85 9.14
C GLU A 241 -8.04 3.27 8.74
N SER A 242 -9.15 3.37 8.02
CA SER A 242 -9.69 4.65 7.55
C SER A 242 -11.22 4.64 7.55
N SER A 243 -11.82 5.76 7.92
CA SER A 243 -13.26 5.98 7.81
C SER A 243 -13.72 6.28 6.37
N SER A 244 -12.79 6.49 5.43
CA SER A 244 -13.10 6.73 4.02
C SER A 244 -13.30 5.43 3.27
N LEU A 245 -14.56 5.02 3.05
CA LEU A 245 -14.87 3.81 2.29
C LEU A 245 -14.24 3.79 0.89
N ASN A 246 -14.31 4.90 0.16
CA ASN A 246 -13.74 4.98 -1.19
C ASN A 246 -12.25 4.65 -1.18
N TRP A 247 -11.52 5.22 -0.22
CA TRP A 247 -10.09 4.94 -0.07
C TRP A 247 -9.82 3.50 0.34
N VAL A 248 -10.59 2.94 1.30
CA VAL A 248 -10.45 1.55 1.75
C VAL A 248 -10.70 0.58 0.59
N ALA A 249 -11.73 0.82 -0.22
CA ALA A 249 -12.05 0.01 -1.39
C ALA A 249 -10.94 0.04 -2.44
N ASP A 250 -10.41 1.24 -2.74
CA ASP A 250 -9.32 1.43 -3.69
C ASP A 250 -8.07 0.69 -3.23
N VAL A 251 -7.65 0.87 -1.97
CA VAL A 251 -6.44 0.22 -1.43
C VAL A 251 -6.60 -1.29 -1.36
N THR A 252 -7.79 -1.80 -1.00
CA THR A 252 -8.05 -3.25 -0.98
C THR A 252 -7.80 -3.90 -2.35
N ALA A 253 -8.34 -3.32 -3.41
CA ALA A 253 -8.16 -3.82 -4.76
C ALA A 253 -6.73 -3.56 -5.30
N HIS A 254 -6.07 -2.49 -4.87
CA HIS A 254 -4.67 -2.18 -5.14
C HIS A 254 -3.75 -3.29 -4.58
N GLU A 255 -3.85 -3.59 -3.29
CA GLU A 255 -3.04 -4.61 -2.63
C GLU A 255 -3.33 -6.02 -3.16
N TRP A 256 -4.61 -6.32 -3.47
CA TRP A 256 -4.96 -7.56 -4.15
C TRP A 256 -4.28 -7.68 -5.52
N THR A 257 -4.13 -6.57 -6.24
CA THR A 257 -3.46 -6.58 -7.55
C THR A 257 -2.01 -6.98 -7.44
N HIS A 258 -1.29 -6.55 -6.42
CA HIS A 258 0.06 -7.03 -6.14
C HIS A 258 0.10 -8.55 -5.90
N HIS A 259 -0.86 -9.11 -5.15
CA HIS A 259 -0.98 -10.55 -4.96
C HIS A 259 -1.23 -11.29 -6.28
N TYR A 260 -2.12 -10.74 -7.12
CA TYR A 260 -2.43 -11.29 -8.44
C TYR A 260 -1.22 -11.27 -9.37
N LEU A 261 -0.43 -10.20 -9.34
CA LEU A 261 0.76 -10.05 -10.17
C LEU A 261 1.97 -10.85 -9.65
N THR A 262 2.01 -11.21 -8.37
CA THR A 262 3.17 -11.88 -7.75
C THR A 262 3.69 -13.10 -8.53
N PRO A 263 2.86 -14.05 -9.04
CA PRO A 263 3.32 -15.18 -9.85
C PRO A 263 3.60 -14.82 -11.32
N GLN A 264 3.37 -13.58 -11.74
CA GLN A 264 3.58 -13.10 -13.09
C GLN A 264 4.95 -12.41 -13.24
N PRO A 265 5.48 -12.27 -14.47
CA PRO A 265 6.75 -11.58 -14.69
C PRO A 265 6.82 -10.18 -14.05
N LEU A 266 5.77 -9.37 -14.17
CA LEU A 266 5.71 -8.02 -13.60
C LEU A 266 5.82 -8.04 -12.06
N GLY A 267 5.14 -8.94 -11.37
CA GLY A 267 5.21 -9.05 -9.91
C GLY A 267 6.49 -9.72 -9.44
N TRP A 268 6.90 -10.82 -10.10
CA TRP A 268 8.12 -11.54 -9.74
C TRP A 268 9.37 -10.67 -9.81
N ASN A 269 9.40 -9.71 -10.75
CA ASN A 269 10.51 -8.79 -10.95
C ASN A 269 10.29 -7.40 -10.30
N TYR A 270 9.32 -7.25 -9.41
CA TYR A 270 8.96 -5.97 -8.78
C TYR A 270 10.16 -5.18 -8.24
N GLY A 271 11.11 -5.85 -7.62
CA GLY A 271 12.33 -5.24 -7.07
C GLY A 271 13.55 -5.26 -8.00
N ALA A 272 13.42 -5.74 -9.25
CA ALA A 272 14.56 -5.92 -10.15
C ALA A 272 15.02 -4.60 -10.81
N ALA A 273 14.08 -3.71 -11.11
CA ALA A 273 14.35 -2.40 -11.71
C ALA A 273 13.29 -1.36 -11.33
N PRO A 274 13.65 -0.05 -11.35
CA PRO A 274 12.69 1.04 -11.10
C PRO A 274 11.50 1.01 -12.05
N GLU A 275 11.73 0.77 -13.34
CA GLU A 275 10.69 0.66 -14.37
C GLU A 275 9.63 -0.40 -14.01
N THR A 276 10.08 -1.59 -13.63
CA THR A 276 9.18 -2.69 -13.27
C THR A 276 8.31 -2.31 -12.07
N ARG A 277 8.89 -1.65 -11.07
CA ARG A 277 8.14 -1.14 -9.91
C ARG A 277 7.11 -0.09 -10.34
N THR A 278 7.52 0.92 -11.13
CA THR A 278 6.61 1.98 -11.60
C THR A 278 5.45 1.41 -12.42
N ILE A 279 5.71 0.45 -13.32
CA ILE A 279 4.65 -0.23 -14.06
C ILE A 279 3.70 -0.95 -13.10
N ASN A 280 4.24 -1.72 -12.15
CA ASN A 280 3.44 -2.50 -11.19
C ASN A 280 2.56 -1.62 -10.31
N GLU A 281 3.12 -0.57 -9.68
CA GLU A 281 2.39 0.38 -8.85
C GLU A 281 1.32 1.14 -9.64
N THR A 282 1.63 1.56 -10.87
CA THR A 282 0.67 2.25 -11.74
C THR A 282 -0.50 1.35 -12.12
N VAL A 283 -0.22 0.07 -12.43
CA VAL A 283 -1.26 -0.93 -12.72
C VAL A 283 -2.13 -1.17 -11.47
N ALA A 284 -1.51 -1.37 -10.31
CA ALA A 284 -2.24 -1.57 -9.06
C ALA A 284 -3.11 -0.36 -8.71
N SER A 285 -2.63 0.86 -8.93
CA SER A 285 -3.41 2.09 -8.72
C SER A 285 -4.61 2.20 -9.66
N ILE A 286 -4.46 1.83 -10.93
CA ILE A 286 -5.57 1.84 -11.90
C ILE A 286 -6.62 0.80 -11.51
N VAL A 287 -6.21 -0.43 -11.22
CA VAL A 287 -7.11 -1.52 -10.80
C VAL A 287 -7.82 -1.16 -9.50
N GLY A 288 -7.08 -0.63 -8.52
CA GLY A 288 -7.61 -0.16 -7.25
C GLY A 288 -8.76 0.80 -7.44
N LYS A 289 -8.51 1.89 -8.16
CA LYS A 289 -9.52 2.93 -8.43
C LYS A 289 -10.74 2.41 -9.17
N GLU A 290 -10.54 1.61 -10.22
CA GLU A 290 -11.67 1.10 -11.01
C GLU A 290 -12.50 0.06 -10.26
N ALA A 291 -11.86 -0.93 -9.63
CA ALA A 291 -12.54 -1.97 -8.88
C ALA A 291 -13.16 -1.41 -7.58
N GLY A 292 -12.43 -0.54 -6.87
CA GLY A 292 -12.91 0.13 -5.66
C GLY A 292 -14.15 0.98 -5.95
N ARG A 293 -14.12 1.82 -7.00
CA ARG A 293 -15.28 2.59 -7.43
C ARG A 293 -16.49 1.71 -7.76
N LYS A 294 -16.28 0.57 -8.44
CA LYS A 294 -17.36 -0.39 -8.77
C LYS A 294 -17.92 -1.05 -7.50
N MET A 295 -17.08 -1.35 -6.53
CA MET A 295 -17.50 -1.87 -5.23
C MET A 295 -18.37 -0.87 -4.49
N VAL A 296 -17.95 0.38 -4.38
CA VAL A 296 -18.73 1.45 -3.75
C VAL A 296 -20.04 1.68 -4.52
N ALA A 297 -20.02 1.75 -5.85
CA ALA A 297 -21.21 1.94 -6.66
C ALA A 297 -22.27 0.82 -6.49
N ARG A 298 -21.82 -0.41 -6.24
CA ARG A 298 -22.72 -1.56 -6.06
C ARG A 298 -23.30 -1.66 -4.66
N TYR A 299 -22.46 -1.49 -3.64
CA TYR A 299 -22.81 -1.82 -2.27
C TYR A 299 -23.10 -0.58 -1.40
N TYR A 300 -22.58 0.59 -1.78
CA TYR A 300 -22.68 1.85 -1.04
C TYR A 300 -22.88 3.05 -1.98
N PRO A 301 -23.90 3.04 -2.86
CA PRO A 301 -24.08 4.04 -3.90
C PRO A 301 -24.22 5.48 -3.36
N GLU A 302 -24.67 5.63 -2.11
CA GLU A 302 -24.81 6.91 -1.43
C GLU A 302 -23.46 7.58 -1.10
N LEU A 303 -22.37 6.81 -1.04
CA LEU A 303 -21.01 7.29 -0.79
C LEU A 303 -20.18 7.42 -2.06
N LEU A 304 -20.76 7.13 -3.24
CA LEU A 304 -20.05 7.24 -4.49
C LEU A 304 -19.74 8.73 -4.81
N PRO A 305 -18.46 9.09 -4.99
CA PRO A 305 -18.10 10.44 -5.39
C PRO A 305 -18.72 10.78 -6.74
N PRO A 306 -19.12 12.04 -6.99
CA PRO A 306 -19.55 12.47 -8.32
C PRO A 306 -18.44 12.14 -9.33
N GLU A 307 -18.85 11.83 -10.57
CA GLU A 307 -17.86 11.69 -11.64
C GLU A 307 -17.10 13.00 -11.79
N PRO A 308 -15.74 12.92 -11.93
CA PRO A 308 -15.00 14.12 -12.28
C PRO A 308 -15.61 14.70 -13.56
N ALA A 309 -15.90 15.99 -13.52
CA ALA A 309 -16.38 16.67 -14.72
C ALA A 309 -15.39 16.40 -15.86
N PRO A 310 -15.86 16.15 -17.10
CA PRO A 310 -14.97 16.06 -18.25
C PRO A 310 -14.06 17.29 -18.23
N GLU A 311 -12.76 17.08 -18.31
CA GLU A 311 -11.83 18.19 -18.50
C GLU A 311 -12.27 18.88 -19.79
N GLU A 312 -12.86 20.06 -19.67
CA GLU A 312 -13.13 20.89 -20.86
C GLU A 312 -11.78 21.12 -21.52
N PRO A 313 -11.66 20.93 -22.85
CA PRO A 313 -10.41 21.25 -23.54
C PRO A 313 -10.06 22.69 -23.17
N GLU A 314 -8.85 22.89 -22.68
CA GLU A 314 -8.33 24.17 -22.20
C GLU A 314 -8.67 25.26 -23.24
N GLY A 315 -9.80 25.97 -23.01
CA GLY A 315 -10.10 27.20 -23.68
C GLY A 315 -9.06 28.24 -23.18
N GLU A 316 -8.59 29.07 -24.08
CA GLU A 316 -7.63 30.14 -23.77
C GLU A 316 -8.01 30.82 -22.42
N PRO A 317 -7.05 31.04 -21.51
CA PRO A 317 -7.33 31.57 -20.18
C PRO A 317 -8.00 32.94 -20.27
N SER A 318 -9.29 33.00 -19.98
CA SER A 318 -10.10 34.22 -20.06
C SER A 318 -10.12 35.00 -18.73
N SER A 319 -9.26 34.69 -17.77
CA SER A 319 -9.17 35.43 -16.50
C SER A 319 -7.75 35.96 -16.27
N SER A 320 -7.67 37.23 -15.87
CA SER A 320 -6.45 37.97 -15.50
C SER A 320 -5.94 37.58 -14.09
N GLU A 321 -6.48 36.54 -13.48
CA GLU A 321 -5.97 35.99 -12.22
C GLU A 321 -4.85 34.97 -12.50
N PRO A 322 -3.73 35.01 -11.74
CA PRO A 322 -2.73 34.00 -11.86
C PRO A 322 -3.35 32.59 -11.58
N PRO A 323 -2.95 31.54 -12.31
CA PRO A 323 -3.50 30.23 -12.10
C PRO A 323 -3.35 29.84 -10.62
N ALA A 324 -4.42 29.26 -10.05
CA ALA A 324 -4.38 28.76 -8.68
C ALA A 324 -3.23 27.71 -8.57
N PHE A 325 -2.54 27.72 -7.43
CA PHE A 325 -1.44 26.78 -7.18
C PHE A 325 -1.95 25.33 -7.27
N ASP A 326 -1.51 24.61 -8.29
CA ASP A 326 -1.82 23.20 -8.47
C ASP A 326 -0.65 22.34 -7.98
N PHE A 327 -0.88 21.63 -6.88
CA PHE A 327 0.14 20.79 -6.25
C PHE A 327 0.77 19.78 -7.21
N ARG A 328 -0.02 19.14 -8.09
CA ARG A 328 0.46 18.10 -8.98
C ARG A 328 1.33 18.66 -10.10
N ILE A 329 0.90 19.77 -10.66
CA ILE A 329 1.65 20.48 -11.71
C ILE A 329 2.97 20.98 -11.13
N GLU A 330 2.93 21.67 -10.01
CA GLU A 330 4.11 22.23 -9.34
C GLU A 330 5.10 21.13 -8.91
N MET A 331 4.60 20.00 -8.41
CA MET A 331 5.43 18.86 -8.02
C MET A 331 6.08 18.21 -9.26
N ARG A 332 5.37 18.11 -10.37
CA ARG A 332 5.89 17.63 -11.64
C ARG A 332 7.02 18.52 -12.18
N GLU A 333 6.80 19.83 -12.19
CA GLU A 333 7.81 20.78 -12.62
C GLU A 333 9.05 20.76 -11.72
N THR A 334 8.82 20.66 -10.40
CA THR A 334 9.92 20.50 -9.43
C THR A 334 10.75 19.25 -9.73
N ARG A 335 10.09 18.11 -9.97
CA ARG A 335 10.78 16.87 -10.32
C ARG A 335 11.60 16.99 -11.63
N ILE A 336 11.02 17.53 -12.67
CA ILE A 336 11.71 17.74 -13.96
C ILE A 336 12.98 18.60 -13.76
N ARG A 337 12.85 19.69 -13.00
CA ARG A 337 14.00 20.55 -12.73
C ARG A 337 15.09 19.86 -11.90
N VAL A 338 14.70 19.04 -10.93
CA VAL A 338 15.64 18.25 -10.13
C VAL A 338 16.39 17.26 -11.03
N ASP A 339 15.68 16.52 -11.90
CA ASP A 339 16.30 15.58 -12.83
C ASP A 339 17.32 16.28 -13.76
N GLU A 340 17.02 17.48 -14.26
CA GLU A 340 17.96 18.27 -15.06
C GLU A 340 19.23 18.64 -14.29
N LEU A 341 19.10 19.06 -13.04
CA LEU A 341 20.24 19.42 -12.19
C LEU A 341 21.12 18.20 -11.88
N LEU A 342 20.49 17.08 -11.52
CA LEU A 342 21.21 15.83 -11.23
C LEU A 342 21.91 15.28 -12.47
N ALA A 343 21.28 15.34 -13.65
CA ALA A 343 21.91 14.95 -14.91
C ALA A 343 23.15 15.78 -15.27
N GLN A 344 23.26 17.02 -14.74
CA GLN A 344 24.43 17.89 -14.88
C GLN A 344 25.47 17.68 -13.76
N GLY A 345 25.23 16.74 -12.82
CA GLY A 345 26.08 16.52 -11.65
C GLY A 345 26.01 17.62 -10.59
N ARG A 346 24.97 18.48 -10.62
CA ARG A 346 24.76 19.62 -9.71
C ARG A 346 23.95 19.19 -8.49
N ILE A 347 24.47 18.25 -7.72
CA ILE A 347 23.74 17.57 -6.62
C ILE A 347 23.33 18.58 -5.54
N GLU A 348 24.26 19.40 -5.04
CA GLU A 348 23.98 20.34 -3.95
C GLU A 348 22.97 21.42 -4.37
N GLU A 349 22.96 21.82 -5.65
CA GLU A 349 21.97 22.74 -6.18
C GLU A 349 20.60 22.08 -6.30
N ALA A 350 20.54 20.82 -6.71
CA ALA A 350 19.29 20.07 -6.74
C ALA A 350 18.68 19.93 -5.32
N GLU A 351 19.50 19.62 -4.32
CA GLU A 351 19.10 19.50 -2.92
C GLU A 351 18.62 20.87 -2.36
N SER A 352 19.34 21.94 -2.67
CA SER A 352 18.95 23.31 -2.27
C SER A 352 17.63 23.72 -2.92
N TYR A 353 17.45 23.44 -4.21
CA TYR A 353 16.22 23.71 -4.95
C TYR A 353 15.03 22.93 -4.39
N MET A 354 15.22 21.63 -4.08
CA MET A 354 14.16 20.83 -3.43
C MET A 354 13.72 21.44 -2.09
N GLU A 355 14.67 21.91 -1.26
CA GLU A 355 14.31 22.56 0.00
C GLU A 355 13.59 23.90 -0.20
N GLU A 356 13.97 24.71 -1.20
CA GLU A 356 13.24 25.93 -1.56
C GLU A 356 11.81 25.62 -1.98
N ARG A 357 11.62 24.65 -2.87
CA ARG A 357 10.30 24.21 -3.31
C ARG A 357 9.46 23.62 -2.17
N ARG A 358 10.08 22.86 -1.26
CA ARG A 358 9.40 22.33 -0.07
C ARG A 358 8.79 23.46 0.75
N ARG A 359 9.53 24.56 0.96
CA ARG A 359 9.03 25.73 1.70
C ARG A 359 7.85 26.40 1.01
N GLU A 360 7.88 26.48 -0.32
CA GLU A 360 6.76 27.00 -1.10
C GLU A 360 5.52 26.12 -0.94
N PHE A 361 5.64 24.79 -1.08
CA PHE A 361 4.55 23.85 -0.84
C PHE A 361 3.96 24.02 0.57
N VAL A 362 4.81 24.13 1.59
CA VAL A 362 4.35 24.35 2.97
C VAL A 362 3.62 25.69 3.11
N ALA A 363 4.09 26.76 2.47
CA ALA A 363 3.42 28.05 2.46
C ALA A 363 2.03 28.00 1.79
N GLN A 364 1.82 27.06 0.87
CA GLN A 364 0.52 26.78 0.24
C GLN A 364 -0.36 25.80 1.03
N GLY A 365 0.07 25.40 2.24
CA GLY A 365 -0.70 24.53 3.14
C GLY A 365 -0.44 23.04 2.98
N TYR A 366 0.53 22.61 2.17
CA TYR A 366 0.91 21.21 2.01
C TYR A 366 1.98 20.81 3.02
N HIS A 367 1.67 19.87 3.91
CA HIS A 367 2.56 19.45 5.00
C HIS A 367 3.63 18.46 4.55
N ILE A 368 4.60 18.93 3.76
CA ILE A 368 5.75 18.14 3.31
C ILE A 368 6.90 18.31 4.30
N ARG A 369 7.22 17.27 5.07
CA ARG A 369 8.32 17.29 6.06
C ARG A 369 9.70 17.34 5.39
N LYS A 370 9.93 16.54 4.36
CA LYS A 370 11.18 16.41 3.63
C LYS A 370 10.91 16.19 2.14
N LEU A 371 11.57 16.94 1.28
CA LEU A 371 11.53 16.79 -0.18
C LEU A 371 12.95 16.56 -0.67
N ASN A 372 13.23 15.35 -1.14
CA ASN A 372 14.56 14.91 -1.55
C ASN A 372 14.45 13.80 -2.61
N GLN A 373 15.58 13.23 -3.04
CA GLN A 373 15.61 12.15 -4.04
C GLN A 373 14.77 10.93 -3.58
N ALA A 374 14.83 10.56 -2.30
CA ALA A 374 14.04 9.43 -1.76
C ALA A 374 12.53 9.72 -1.78
N TYR A 375 12.10 10.97 -1.58
CA TYR A 375 10.71 11.38 -1.73
C TYR A 375 10.21 11.12 -3.15
N PHE A 376 10.96 11.58 -4.14
CA PHE A 376 10.59 11.37 -5.54
C PHE A 376 10.71 9.88 -5.95
N ALA A 377 11.69 9.15 -5.42
CA ALA A 377 11.84 7.73 -5.69
C ALA A 377 10.68 6.88 -5.15
N PHE A 378 10.05 7.32 -4.07
CA PHE A 378 8.87 6.67 -3.50
C PHE A 378 7.58 7.11 -4.20
N HIS A 379 7.29 8.41 -4.18
CA HIS A 379 6.03 8.93 -4.72
C HIS A 379 5.97 8.90 -6.25
N GLY A 380 7.11 8.94 -6.93
CA GLY A 380 7.20 8.87 -8.38
C GLY A 380 6.90 7.48 -8.97
N ALA A 381 6.90 6.43 -8.14
CA ALA A 381 6.48 5.09 -8.58
C ALA A 381 4.96 5.01 -8.87
N TYR A 382 4.16 5.87 -8.25
CA TYR A 382 2.72 5.98 -8.48
C TYR A 382 2.44 6.96 -9.63
N ALA A 383 2.61 6.51 -10.87
CA ALA A 383 2.59 7.36 -12.07
C ALA A 383 1.22 7.40 -12.78
N ASP A 384 0.15 7.01 -12.09
CA ASP A 384 -1.22 7.03 -12.60
C ASP A 384 -1.85 8.44 -12.67
N ALA A 385 -1.12 9.47 -12.20
CA ALA A 385 -1.46 10.87 -12.34
C ALA A 385 -0.18 11.73 -12.43
N PRO A 386 -0.23 12.94 -13.01
CA PRO A 386 0.89 13.87 -12.98
C PRO A 386 1.35 14.18 -11.55
N GLY A 387 2.65 14.44 -11.35
CA GLY A 387 3.19 14.77 -10.03
C GLY A 387 4.64 14.33 -9.85
N ALA A 388 4.94 13.62 -8.78
CA ALA A 388 6.29 13.20 -8.39
C ALA A 388 7.01 12.29 -9.42
N ALA A 389 6.29 11.67 -10.36
CA ALA A 389 6.87 10.93 -11.48
C ALA A 389 7.56 11.84 -12.53
N GLY A 390 7.24 13.15 -12.54
CA GLY A 390 7.87 14.12 -13.43
C GLY A 390 7.56 13.88 -14.91
N ALA A 391 8.58 13.62 -15.71
CA ALA A 391 8.46 13.34 -17.14
C ALA A 391 8.54 11.84 -17.47
N ASP A 392 8.40 10.94 -16.47
CA ASP A 392 8.46 9.49 -16.69
C ASP A 392 7.37 9.06 -17.68
N PRO A 393 7.73 8.42 -18.81
CA PRO A 393 6.79 8.00 -19.83
C PRO A 393 5.98 6.75 -19.47
N ILE A 394 6.30 6.06 -18.37
CA ILE A 394 5.65 4.80 -17.98
C ILE A 394 4.18 5.03 -17.65
N GLY A 395 3.87 6.04 -16.83
CA GLY A 395 2.49 6.33 -16.44
C GLY A 395 1.56 6.54 -17.64
N PRO A 396 1.87 7.50 -18.53
CA PRO A 396 1.10 7.70 -19.76
C PRO A 396 0.96 6.43 -20.62
N ALA A 397 2.04 5.64 -20.76
CA ALA A 397 2.01 4.41 -21.56
C ALA A 397 1.10 3.33 -20.94
N VAL A 398 1.13 3.16 -19.62
CA VAL A 398 0.21 2.23 -18.91
C VAL A 398 -1.23 2.69 -19.04
N GLN A 399 -1.51 3.99 -18.91
CA GLN A 399 -2.84 4.55 -19.08
C GLN A 399 -3.36 4.37 -20.52
N GLU A 400 -2.49 4.57 -21.52
CA GLU A 400 -2.84 4.35 -22.91
C GLU A 400 -3.18 2.87 -23.17
N LEU A 401 -2.40 1.93 -22.63
CA LEU A 401 -2.71 0.50 -22.71
C LEU A 401 -4.06 0.20 -22.05
N ARG A 402 -4.34 0.80 -20.88
CA ARG A 402 -5.64 0.65 -20.22
C ARG A 402 -6.79 1.19 -21.10
N ALA A 403 -6.62 2.36 -21.68
CA ALA A 403 -7.66 2.98 -22.54
C ALA A 403 -7.95 2.17 -23.82
N ARG A 404 -6.97 1.45 -24.36
CA ARG A 404 -7.13 0.56 -25.52
C ARG A 404 -7.70 -0.81 -25.15
N SER A 405 -7.60 -1.21 -23.90
CA SER A 405 -8.08 -2.51 -23.44
C SER A 405 -9.60 -2.51 -23.24
N PRO A 406 -10.33 -3.52 -23.74
CA PRO A 406 -11.79 -3.56 -23.66
C PRO A 406 -12.32 -3.70 -22.24
N ASP A 407 -11.54 -4.31 -21.36
CA ASP A 407 -11.88 -4.57 -19.96
C ASP A 407 -10.63 -4.63 -19.09
N LEU A 408 -10.85 -4.59 -17.76
CA LEU A 408 -9.78 -4.57 -16.78
C LEU A 408 -8.96 -5.88 -16.80
N ARG A 409 -9.61 -7.00 -17.01
CA ARG A 409 -8.96 -8.32 -17.08
C ARG A 409 -7.97 -8.42 -18.25
N THR A 410 -8.39 -7.95 -19.43
CA THR A 410 -7.54 -7.93 -20.63
C THR A 410 -6.34 -7.03 -20.42
N PHE A 411 -6.55 -5.82 -19.90
CA PHE A 411 -5.47 -4.89 -19.54
C PHE A 411 -4.43 -5.55 -18.63
N VAL A 412 -4.87 -6.10 -17.49
CA VAL A 412 -3.95 -6.72 -16.52
C VAL A 412 -3.26 -7.95 -17.13
N ALA A 413 -3.93 -8.75 -17.94
CA ALA A 413 -3.33 -9.93 -18.57
C ALA A 413 -2.22 -9.57 -19.58
N GLN A 414 -2.34 -8.44 -20.26
CA GLN A 414 -1.32 -7.93 -21.17
C GLN A 414 -0.12 -7.39 -20.39
N VAL A 415 -0.36 -6.46 -19.45
CA VAL A 415 0.72 -5.78 -18.72
C VAL A 415 1.46 -6.70 -17.75
N ALA A 416 0.82 -7.75 -17.23
CA ALA A 416 1.43 -8.69 -16.28
C ALA A 416 2.70 -9.39 -16.83
N ARG A 417 2.91 -9.38 -18.13
CA ARG A 417 4.06 -9.99 -18.82
C ARG A 417 5.20 -9.01 -19.08
N VAL A 418 4.94 -7.73 -18.88
CA VAL A 418 5.87 -6.62 -19.18
C VAL A 418 6.72 -6.33 -17.96
N THR A 419 8.01 -6.07 -18.16
CA THR A 419 8.96 -5.71 -17.10
C THR A 419 9.73 -4.43 -17.38
N THR A 420 9.66 -3.92 -18.62
CA THR A 420 10.36 -2.72 -19.08
C THR A 420 9.44 -1.81 -19.89
N LEU A 421 9.81 -0.53 -19.96
CA LEU A 421 9.12 0.43 -20.83
C LEU A 421 9.15 0.01 -22.30
N ALA A 422 10.27 -0.55 -22.77
CA ALA A 422 10.40 -1.00 -24.15
C ALA A 422 9.38 -2.10 -24.50
N GLU A 423 9.19 -3.08 -23.61
CA GLU A 423 8.18 -4.11 -23.77
C GLU A 423 6.74 -3.54 -23.74
N LEU A 424 6.50 -2.53 -22.90
CA LEU A 424 5.22 -1.82 -22.85
C LEU A 424 4.93 -1.08 -24.14
N GLN A 425 5.94 -0.42 -24.74
CA GLN A 425 5.81 0.26 -26.02
C GLN A 425 5.49 -0.70 -27.18
N VAL A 426 6.10 -1.89 -27.18
CA VAL A 426 5.75 -2.94 -28.17
C VAL A 426 4.27 -3.32 -28.09
N LEU A 427 3.69 -3.47 -26.89
CA LEU A 427 2.27 -3.74 -26.73
C LEU A 427 1.37 -2.60 -27.24
N LEU A 428 1.86 -1.38 -27.24
CA LEU A 428 1.11 -0.22 -27.75
C LEU A 428 1.18 -0.11 -29.30
N GLU A 429 2.17 -0.75 -29.93
CA GLU A 429 2.30 -0.79 -31.40
C GLU A 429 1.46 -1.91 -32.06
N GLU A 430 1.07 -2.95 -31.28
CA GLU A 430 0.20 -4.05 -31.73
C GLU A 430 -1.28 -3.67 -31.73
#